data_b93a9e7347b08920c166891c9b92a152
#
_entry.id   b93a9e7347b08920c166891c9b92a152
#
_cell.length_a   1.000
_cell.length_b   1.000
_cell.length_c   1.000
_cell.angle_alpha   90.00
_cell.angle_beta   90.00
_cell.angle_gamma   90.00
#
_symmetry.space_group_name_H-M   'P 1'
#
loop_
_entity.id
_entity.type
_entity.pdbx_description
1 polymer ?
#
loop_
_entity_poly.entity_id
_entity_poly.type
_entity_poly.pdbx_seq_one_letter_code
_entity_poly.pdbx_strand_id
1 'polypeptide(L)'
;MLILGLRRGELLGLAWDEVDLESGVAHIAWQLQRIKGELQRRPTKTASSEAPLPLPDICSRALAQRKVTEARSRLAAGEAWMGSGLVFTTRFGTPIDPRNFQRFFQARAAKADVPVIPVHATRRTCASLLVALDVHPRVAMTILRHSQIAVTMDIYSQVSSASTKEALKLLGNQLGEGVL
;
A
#
# COMPACT_ATOMS: atom_id res chain seq x y z
N MET A 1 3.12 -1.21 -2.07
CA MET A 1 2.61 -1.92 -0.88
C MET A 1 3.27 -1.43 0.41
N LEU A 2 4.59 -1.46 0.51
CA LEU A 2 5.30 -1.07 1.74
C LEU A 2 5.00 0.37 2.17
N ILE A 3 5.00 1.33 1.26
CA ILE A 3 4.79 2.76 1.58
C ILE A 3 3.29 3.09 1.69
N LEU A 4 2.47 2.59 0.78
CA LEU A 4 1.04 2.92 0.70
C LEU A 4 0.14 1.96 1.48
N GLY A 5 0.69 0.97 2.16
CA GLY A 5 -0.06 -0.03 2.90
C GLY A 5 -1.09 -0.82 2.08
N LEU A 6 -0.96 -0.89 0.75
CA LEU A 6 -1.92 -1.57 -0.12
C LEU A 6 -2.03 -3.07 0.20
N ARG A 7 -3.24 -3.61 0.19
CA ARG A 7 -3.44 -5.06 0.17
C ARG A 7 -2.98 -5.62 -1.18
N ARG A 8 -2.54 -6.87 -1.20
CA ARG A 8 -2.09 -7.54 -2.44
C ARG A 8 -3.12 -7.45 -3.57
N GLY A 9 -4.39 -7.72 -3.26
CA GLY A 9 -5.48 -7.64 -4.24
C GLY A 9 -5.71 -6.23 -4.76
N GLU A 10 -5.61 -5.21 -3.91
CA GLU A 10 -5.72 -3.79 -4.29
C GLU A 10 -4.58 -3.40 -5.24
N LEU A 11 -3.33 -3.76 -4.90
CA LEU A 11 -2.19 -3.51 -5.79
C LEU A 11 -2.40 -4.13 -7.17
N LEU A 12 -2.78 -5.42 -7.21
CA LEU A 12 -2.93 -6.16 -8.46
C LEU A 12 -4.20 -5.76 -9.25
N GLY A 13 -5.18 -5.15 -8.58
CA GLY A 13 -6.40 -4.66 -9.19
C GLY A 13 -6.35 -3.19 -9.61
N LEU A 14 -5.26 -2.46 -9.29
CA LEU A 14 -5.10 -1.04 -9.64
C LEU A 14 -4.95 -0.90 -11.16
N ALA A 15 -5.77 -0.04 -11.75
CA ALA A 15 -5.74 0.28 -13.17
C ALA A 15 -5.15 1.68 -13.42
N TRP A 16 -4.70 1.94 -14.66
CA TRP A 16 -4.10 3.22 -15.01
C TRP A 16 -5.08 4.39 -15.00
N ASP A 17 -6.36 4.15 -15.25
CA ASP A 17 -7.44 5.15 -15.17
C ASP A 17 -7.74 5.60 -13.73
N GLU A 18 -7.24 4.86 -12.75
CA GLU A 18 -7.37 5.17 -11.31
C GLU A 18 -6.11 5.88 -10.75
N VAL A 19 -5.10 6.13 -11.59
CA VAL A 19 -3.83 6.75 -11.18
C VAL A 19 -3.62 8.07 -11.93
N ASP A 20 -3.72 9.15 -11.21
CA ASP A 20 -3.34 10.47 -11.69
C ASP A 20 -1.92 10.79 -11.22
N LEU A 21 -0.97 10.73 -12.14
CA LEU A 21 0.44 11.03 -11.87
C LEU A 21 0.71 12.55 -11.84
N GLU A 22 -0.17 13.36 -12.42
CA GLU A 22 -0.02 14.81 -12.45
C GLU A 22 -0.42 15.41 -11.10
N SER A 23 -1.60 15.03 -10.58
CA SER A 23 -2.04 15.42 -9.23
C SER A 23 -1.39 14.61 -8.11
N GLY A 24 -0.68 13.51 -8.44
CA GLY A 24 -0.06 12.62 -7.44
C GLY A 24 -1.08 11.88 -6.58
N VAL A 25 -2.17 11.38 -7.17
CA VAL A 25 -3.25 10.69 -6.46
C VAL A 25 -3.57 9.35 -7.11
N ALA A 26 -3.92 8.35 -6.30
CA ALA A 26 -4.46 7.08 -6.76
C ALA A 26 -5.79 6.75 -6.05
N HIS A 27 -6.75 6.23 -6.81
CA HIS A 27 -8.04 5.76 -6.31
C HIS A 27 -8.00 4.24 -6.16
N ILE A 28 -8.10 3.74 -4.92
CA ILE A 28 -7.96 2.31 -4.63
C ILE A 28 -9.35 1.69 -4.44
N ALA A 29 -10.15 1.67 -5.48
CA ALA A 29 -11.53 1.19 -5.44
C ALA A 29 -11.68 -0.30 -5.79
N TRP A 30 -10.67 -0.92 -6.40
CA TRP A 30 -10.76 -2.28 -6.92
C TRP A 30 -9.69 -3.21 -6.37
N GLN A 31 -9.97 -4.50 -6.44
CA GLN A 31 -9.06 -5.57 -6.05
C GLN A 31 -9.13 -6.74 -7.03
N LEU A 32 -8.01 -7.38 -7.29
CA LEU A 32 -7.94 -8.61 -8.07
C LEU A 32 -7.91 -9.82 -7.14
N GLN A 33 -8.82 -10.76 -7.37
CA GLN A 33 -8.95 -11.99 -6.60
C GLN A 33 -9.10 -13.21 -7.52
N ARG A 34 -8.66 -14.38 -7.04
CA ARG A 34 -8.98 -15.65 -7.70
C ARG A 34 -10.21 -16.26 -7.03
N ILE A 35 -11.30 -16.40 -7.78
CA ILE A 35 -12.60 -16.93 -7.33
C ILE A 35 -12.97 -18.09 -8.26
N LYS A 36 -13.24 -19.25 -7.71
CA LYS A 36 -13.60 -20.46 -8.48
C LYS A 36 -12.66 -20.74 -9.67
N GLY A 37 -11.36 -20.50 -9.48
CA GLY A 37 -10.36 -20.76 -10.54
C GLY A 37 -10.09 -19.58 -11.49
N GLU A 38 -10.89 -18.54 -11.50
CA GLU A 38 -10.77 -17.38 -12.39
C GLU A 38 -10.24 -16.14 -11.67
N LEU A 39 -9.50 -15.28 -12.39
CA LEU A 39 -9.09 -13.98 -11.91
C LEU A 39 -10.22 -12.97 -12.15
N GLN A 40 -10.75 -12.40 -11.08
CA GLN A 40 -11.84 -11.42 -11.14
C GLN A 40 -11.40 -10.12 -10.48
N ARG A 41 -11.58 -9.01 -11.19
CA ARG A 41 -11.46 -7.67 -10.66
C ARG A 41 -12.81 -7.27 -10.05
N ARG A 42 -12.83 -6.95 -8.76
CA ARG A 42 -14.05 -6.64 -8.01
C ARG A 42 -13.86 -5.37 -7.18
N PRO A 43 -14.91 -4.62 -6.88
CA PRO A 43 -14.80 -3.48 -5.99
C PRO A 43 -14.31 -3.92 -4.60
N THR A 44 -13.68 -3.02 -3.89
CA THR A 44 -13.30 -3.22 -2.49
C THR A 44 -14.56 -3.25 -1.60
N LYS A 45 -14.48 -3.94 -0.47
CA LYS A 45 -15.66 -4.23 0.37
C LYS A 45 -16.22 -3.03 1.14
N THR A 46 -15.50 -1.92 1.25
CA THR A 46 -15.88 -0.80 2.12
C THR A 46 -15.65 0.55 1.44
N ALA A 47 -16.56 1.50 1.67
CA ALA A 47 -16.44 2.88 1.21
C ALA A 47 -15.13 3.57 1.68
N SER A 48 -14.59 3.19 2.84
CA SER A 48 -13.28 3.65 3.31
C SER A 48 -12.12 3.24 2.41
N SER A 49 -12.35 2.28 1.49
CA SER A 49 -11.36 1.85 0.50
C SER A 49 -11.38 2.71 -0.78
N GLU A 50 -12.43 3.51 -0.99
CA GLU A 50 -12.61 4.33 -2.19
C GLU A 50 -12.00 5.74 -2.08
N ALA A 51 -11.46 6.09 -0.90
CA ALA A 51 -10.85 7.39 -0.69
C ALA A 51 -9.59 7.56 -1.56
N PRO A 52 -9.39 8.76 -2.14
CA PRO A 52 -8.16 9.08 -2.87
C PRO A 52 -6.96 8.96 -1.94
N LEU A 53 -5.92 8.31 -2.43
CA LEU A 53 -4.68 8.09 -1.69
C LEU A 53 -3.58 8.96 -2.32
N PRO A 54 -3.05 9.98 -1.61
CA PRO A 54 -1.91 10.73 -2.08
C PRO A 54 -0.69 9.84 -2.31
N LEU A 55 -0.01 10.05 -3.42
CA LEU A 55 1.19 9.31 -3.80
C LEU A 55 2.43 10.11 -3.39
N PRO A 56 3.26 9.63 -2.45
CA PRO A 56 4.58 10.21 -2.24
C PRO A 56 5.42 10.16 -3.51
N ASP A 57 6.34 11.10 -3.70
CA ASP A 57 7.18 11.24 -4.90
C ASP A 57 7.87 9.93 -5.31
N ILE A 58 8.33 9.15 -4.36
CA ILE A 58 8.95 7.85 -4.62
C ILE A 58 7.97 6.89 -5.32
N CYS A 59 6.67 6.94 -4.95
CA CYS A 59 5.64 6.12 -5.58
C CYS A 59 5.28 6.64 -6.96
N SER A 60 5.13 7.95 -7.12
CA SER A 60 4.84 8.59 -8.41
C SER A 60 5.95 8.31 -9.43
N ARG A 61 7.22 8.45 -9.04
CA ARG A 61 8.36 8.10 -9.90
C ARG A 61 8.39 6.62 -10.26
N ALA A 62 8.11 5.73 -9.31
CA ALA A 62 8.06 4.29 -9.57
C ALA A 62 6.93 3.91 -10.54
N LEU A 63 5.76 4.55 -10.43
CA LEU A 63 4.63 4.36 -11.34
C LEU A 63 4.92 4.92 -12.73
N ALA A 64 5.54 6.10 -12.84
CA ALA A 64 5.99 6.65 -14.12
C ALA A 64 6.97 5.70 -14.82
N GLN A 65 7.96 5.17 -14.10
CA GLN A 65 8.89 4.17 -14.63
C GLN A 65 8.18 2.87 -15.04
N ARG A 66 7.16 2.46 -14.28
CA ARG A 66 6.32 1.29 -14.62
C ARG A 66 5.58 1.50 -15.94
N LYS A 67 5.05 2.72 -16.19
CA LYS A 67 4.37 3.07 -17.45
C LYS A 67 5.30 2.92 -18.66
N VAL A 68 6.55 3.37 -18.52
CA VAL A 68 7.59 3.18 -19.54
C VAL A 68 7.91 1.70 -19.77
N THR A 69 8.02 0.92 -18.67
CA THR A 69 8.28 -0.53 -18.74
C THR A 69 7.13 -1.26 -19.43
N GLU A 70 5.89 -0.88 -19.17
CA GLU A 70 4.71 -1.45 -19.81
C GLU A 70 4.68 -1.16 -21.31
N ALA A 71 4.98 0.08 -21.72
CA ALA A 71 5.08 0.45 -23.13
C ALA A 71 6.11 -0.42 -23.87
N ARG A 72 7.27 -0.65 -23.27
CA ARG A 72 8.29 -1.57 -23.81
C ARG A 72 7.79 -3.02 -23.92
N SER A 73 7.09 -3.50 -22.90
CA SER A 73 6.52 -4.86 -22.91
C SER A 73 5.45 -4.99 -23.98
N ARG A 74 4.62 -3.96 -24.18
CA ARG A 74 3.61 -3.92 -25.25
C ARG A 74 4.23 -3.99 -26.63
N LEU A 75 5.27 -3.22 -26.88
CA LEU A 75 6.02 -3.25 -28.14
C LEU A 75 6.64 -4.64 -28.40
N ALA A 76 7.25 -5.24 -27.37
CA ALA A 76 7.86 -6.55 -27.47
C ALA A 76 6.84 -7.69 -27.65
N ALA A 77 5.64 -7.58 -27.10
CA ALA A 77 4.58 -8.56 -27.24
C ALA A 77 3.83 -8.48 -28.59
N GLY A 78 3.83 -7.31 -29.24
CA GLY A 78 3.12 -7.10 -30.51
C GLY A 78 1.64 -7.52 -30.42
N GLU A 79 1.20 -8.38 -31.34
CA GLU A 79 -0.19 -8.88 -31.38
C GLU A 79 -0.57 -9.75 -30.18
N ALA A 80 0.40 -10.32 -29.45
CA ALA A 80 0.13 -11.08 -28.25
C ALA A 80 -0.21 -10.22 -27.01
N TRP A 81 -0.23 -8.88 -27.15
CA TRP A 81 -0.58 -7.99 -26.07
C TRP A 81 -2.08 -8.00 -25.78
N MET A 82 -2.46 -8.36 -24.55
CA MET A 82 -3.87 -8.51 -24.13
C MET A 82 -4.48 -7.23 -23.49
N GLY A 83 -3.67 -6.26 -23.10
CA GLY A 83 -4.13 -4.91 -22.69
C GLY A 83 -5.20 -4.87 -21.58
N SER A 84 -4.93 -5.40 -20.39
CA SER A 84 -5.91 -5.40 -19.29
C SER A 84 -6.19 -4.04 -18.65
N GLY A 85 -5.43 -2.99 -18.97
CA GLY A 85 -5.51 -1.66 -18.34
C GLY A 85 -4.93 -1.59 -16.92
N LEU A 86 -4.49 -2.72 -16.35
CA LEU A 86 -3.93 -2.75 -15.00
C LEU A 86 -2.50 -2.21 -14.96
N VAL A 87 -2.13 -1.57 -13.86
CA VAL A 87 -0.77 -1.06 -13.63
C VAL A 87 0.25 -2.20 -13.58
N PHE A 88 -0.09 -3.31 -12.91
CA PHE A 88 0.80 -4.45 -12.73
C PHE A 88 0.30 -5.65 -13.53
N THR A 89 0.98 -5.94 -14.62
CA THR A 89 0.63 -6.99 -15.58
C THR A 89 1.78 -7.95 -15.81
N THR A 90 1.49 -9.08 -16.42
CA THR A 90 2.50 -9.95 -17.04
C THR A 90 3.16 -9.25 -18.24
N ARG A 91 4.17 -9.87 -18.83
CA ARG A 91 4.82 -9.37 -20.06
C ARG A 91 3.87 -9.30 -21.27
N PHE A 92 2.70 -9.94 -21.19
CA PHE A 92 1.68 -9.93 -22.23
C PHE A 92 0.49 -9.02 -21.91
N GLY A 93 0.56 -8.19 -20.85
CA GLY A 93 -0.53 -7.28 -20.46
C GLY A 93 -1.69 -7.97 -19.73
N THR A 94 -1.59 -9.26 -19.41
CA THR A 94 -2.63 -9.97 -18.65
C THR A 94 -2.50 -9.72 -17.14
N PRO A 95 -3.60 -9.88 -16.37
CA PRO A 95 -3.56 -9.78 -14.91
C PRO A 95 -2.57 -10.79 -14.30
N ILE A 96 -1.87 -10.38 -13.25
CA ILE A 96 -0.95 -11.25 -12.50
C ILE A 96 -1.75 -12.06 -11.48
N ASP A 97 -1.61 -13.40 -11.52
CA ASP A 97 -2.15 -14.25 -10.46
C ASP A 97 -1.55 -13.90 -9.09
N PRO A 98 -2.38 -13.69 -8.04
CA PRO A 98 -1.89 -13.37 -6.70
C PRO A 98 -0.90 -14.39 -6.11
N ARG A 99 -0.98 -15.66 -6.48
CA ARG A 99 -0.02 -16.69 -6.06
C ARG A 99 1.32 -16.54 -6.78
N ASN A 100 1.29 -16.20 -8.07
CA ASN A 100 2.51 -15.95 -8.84
C ASN A 100 3.21 -14.68 -8.33
N PHE A 101 2.45 -13.64 -8.00
CA PHE A 101 2.99 -12.43 -7.39
C PHE A 101 3.68 -12.73 -6.04
N GLN A 102 3.06 -13.55 -5.18
CA GLN A 102 3.64 -13.98 -3.92
C GLN A 102 4.99 -14.69 -4.12
N ARG A 103 5.03 -15.67 -5.05
CA ARG A 103 6.26 -16.43 -5.36
C ARG A 103 7.36 -15.52 -5.91
N PHE A 104 7.00 -14.62 -6.82
CA PHE A 104 7.93 -13.65 -7.38
C PHE A 104 8.51 -12.71 -6.33
N PHE A 105 7.66 -12.20 -5.44
CA PHE A 105 8.08 -11.33 -4.34
C PHE A 105 9.09 -12.04 -3.42
N GLN A 106 8.79 -13.29 -3.03
CA GLN A 106 9.68 -14.10 -2.18
C GLN A 106 11.01 -14.39 -2.86
N ALA A 107 11.00 -14.75 -4.14
CA ALA A 107 12.22 -14.99 -4.91
C ALA A 107 13.09 -13.73 -5.02
N ARG A 108 12.46 -12.55 -5.16
CA ARG A 108 13.18 -11.26 -5.17
C ARG A 108 13.78 -10.92 -3.81
N ALA A 109 13.06 -11.16 -2.72
CA ALA A 109 13.58 -10.96 -1.38
C ALA A 109 14.81 -11.85 -1.11
N ALA A 110 14.70 -13.14 -1.43
CA ALA A 110 15.83 -14.06 -1.31
C ALA A 110 17.04 -13.64 -2.16
N LYS A 111 16.81 -13.19 -3.40
CA LYS A 111 17.90 -12.71 -4.28
C LYS A 111 18.57 -11.44 -3.75
N ALA A 112 17.83 -10.61 -3.02
CA ALA A 112 18.33 -9.36 -2.42
C ALA A 112 18.95 -9.57 -1.03
N ASP A 113 19.05 -10.83 -0.57
CA ASP A 113 19.55 -11.21 0.75
C ASP A 113 18.84 -10.48 1.90
N VAL A 114 17.51 -10.31 1.76
CA VAL A 114 16.67 -9.74 2.82
C VAL A 114 15.69 -10.80 3.33
N PRO A 115 15.17 -10.68 4.56
CA PRO A 115 14.24 -11.64 5.13
C PRO A 115 13.03 -11.90 4.22
N VAL A 116 12.77 -13.18 3.94
CA VAL A 116 11.63 -13.60 3.13
C VAL A 116 10.36 -13.56 3.96
N ILE A 117 9.55 -12.53 3.75
CA ILE A 117 8.28 -12.34 4.44
C ILE A 117 7.10 -12.58 3.49
N PRO A 118 5.90 -12.92 4.00
CA PRO A 118 4.69 -12.90 3.19
C PRO A 118 4.38 -11.50 2.65
N VAL A 119 3.85 -11.39 1.44
CA VAL A 119 3.52 -10.08 0.83
C VAL A 119 2.65 -9.22 1.73
N HIS A 120 1.67 -9.79 2.43
CA HIS A 120 0.80 -9.02 3.32
C HIS A 120 1.53 -8.45 4.55
N ALA A 121 2.68 -9.01 4.93
CA ALA A 121 3.50 -8.47 6.01
C ALA A 121 4.06 -7.08 5.67
N THR A 122 4.24 -6.74 4.39
CA THR A 122 4.63 -5.39 3.96
C THR A 122 3.66 -4.30 4.42
N ARG A 123 2.36 -4.62 4.52
CA ARG A 123 1.36 -3.72 5.07
C ARG A 123 1.49 -3.55 6.59
N ARG A 124 1.86 -4.62 7.32
CA ARG A 124 2.20 -4.51 8.75
C ARG A 124 3.44 -3.66 8.96
N THR A 125 4.46 -3.84 8.12
CA THR A 125 5.66 -3.00 8.15
C THR A 125 5.31 -1.53 7.91
N CYS A 126 4.43 -1.23 6.93
CA CYS A 126 3.91 0.13 6.73
C CYS A 126 3.28 0.67 8.02
N ALA A 127 2.41 -0.10 8.65
CA ALA A 127 1.76 0.30 9.90
C ALA A 127 2.77 0.55 11.04
N SER A 128 3.77 -0.34 11.21
CA SER A 128 4.83 -0.17 12.22
C SER A 128 5.71 1.07 11.94
N LEU A 129 5.97 1.38 10.67
CA LEU A 129 6.69 2.60 10.29
C LEU A 129 5.89 3.86 10.62
N LEU A 130 4.56 3.86 10.39
CA LEU A 130 3.70 4.99 10.76
C LEU A 130 3.69 5.21 12.27
N VAL A 131 3.69 4.13 13.07
CA VAL A 131 3.82 4.22 14.54
C VAL A 131 5.19 4.78 14.92
N ALA A 132 6.28 4.28 14.32
CA ALA A 132 7.65 4.74 14.61
C ALA A 132 7.87 6.22 14.24
N LEU A 133 7.08 6.75 13.30
CA LEU A 133 7.04 8.16 12.90
C LEU A 133 6.06 9.00 13.71
N ASP A 134 5.48 8.45 14.77
CA ASP A 134 4.49 9.10 15.64
C ASP A 134 3.27 9.66 14.88
N VAL A 135 2.88 9.01 13.78
CA VAL A 135 1.72 9.41 13.00
C VAL A 135 0.45 9.12 13.80
N HIS A 136 -0.42 10.12 13.93
CA HIS A 136 -1.66 9.98 14.69
C HIS A 136 -2.49 8.76 14.22
N PRO A 137 -3.04 7.91 15.11
CA PRO A 137 -3.73 6.66 14.75
C PRO A 137 -4.86 6.81 13.72
N ARG A 138 -5.61 7.92 13.75
CA ARG A 138 -6.66 8.19 12.75
C ARG A 138 -6.09 8.44 11.35
N VAL A 139 -4.93 9.10 11.24
CA VAL A 139 -4.23 9.30 9.96
C VAL A 139 -3.70 7.97 9.44
N ALA A 140 -3.08 7.17 10.30
CA ALA A 140 -2.63 5.82 9.94
C ALA A 140 -3.81 4.92 9.51
N MET A 141 -4.94 5.00 10.18
CA MET A 141 -6.18 4.30 9.80
C MET A 141 -6.63 4.70 8.37
N THR A 142 -6.58 5.97 8.03
CA THR A 142 -6.93 6.47 6.69
C THR A 142 -5.94 5.96 5.63
N ILE A 143 -4.62 6.07 5.87
CA ILE A 143 -3.58 5.57 4.97
C ILE A 143 -3.74 4.06 4.72
N LEU A 144 -3.95 3.30 5.80
CA LEU A 144 -4.12 1.86 5.73
C LEU A 144 -5.52 1.45 5.25
N ARG A 145 -6.47 2.36 5.17
CA ARG A 145 -7.88 2.08 4.80
C ARG A 145 -8.47 0.95 5.67
N HIS A 146 -8.28 1.07 6.99
CA HIS A 146 -8.95 0.20 7.95
C HIS A 146 -10.38 0.69 8.20
N SER A 147 -11.34 -0.20 8.14
CA SER A 147 -12.75 0.12 8.44
C SER A 147 -13.02 0.28 9.95
N GLN A 148 -12.15 -0.26 10.79
CA GLN A 148 -12.26 -0.21 12.24
C GLN A 148 -10.95 0.31 12.84
N ILE A 149 -11.07 1.27 13.75
CA ILE A 149 -9.90 1.85 14.44
C ILE A 149 -9.19 0.83 15.32
N ALA A 150 -9.92 -0.14 15.89
CA ALA A 150 -9.35 -1.19 16.73
C ALA A 150 -8.18 -1.91 16.05
N VAL A 151 -8.32 -2.23 14.74
CA VAL A 151 -7.25 -2.87 13.95
C VAL A 151 -5.97 -2.01 13.87
N THR A 152 -6.12 -0.69 13.88
CA THR A 152 -4.98 0.24 13.92
C THR A 152 -4.45 0.34 15.34
N MET A 153 -5.32 0.46 16.34
CA MET A 153 -4.93 0.58 17.74
C MET A 153 -4.16 -0.63 18.26
N ASP A 154 -4.44 -1.85 17.78
CA ASP A 154 -3.67 -3.05 18.12
C ASP A 154 -2.17 -2.90 17.80
N ILE A 155 -1.83 -2.13 16.77
CA ILE A 155 -0.44 -1.85 16.39
C ILE A 155 0.15 -0.76 17.30
N TYR A 156 -0.65 0.24 17.66
CA TYR A 156 -0.27 1.35 18.53
C TYR A 156 -0.20 0.96 20.02
N SER A 157 -0.92 -0.08 20.45
CA SER A 157 -0.90 -0.55 21.85
C SER A 157 0.47 -1.09 22.30
N GLN A 158 1.39 -1.34 21.37
CA GLN A 158 2.77 -1.71 21.66
C GLN A 158 3.67 -0.50 21.98
N VAL A 159 3.10 0.72 22.08
CA VAL A 159 3.83 1.95 22.46
C VAL A 159 4.31 1.86 23.90
N SER A 160 5.60 2.08 24.10
CA SER A 160 6.26 1.90 25.38
C SER A 160 5.80 2.90 26.46
N SER A 161 5.86 2.49 27.72
CA SER A 161 5.63 3.36 28.90
C SER A 161 6.52 4.62 28.93
N ALA A 162 7.62 4.64 28.17
CA ALA A 162 8.50 5.80 28.02
C ALA A 162 7.79 6.97 27.31
N SER A 163 7.01 6.70 26.25
CA SER A 163 6.26 7.75 25.52
C SER A 163 5.17 8.37 26.37
N THR A 164 4.51 7.59 27.23
CA THR A 164 3.51 8.11 28.19
C THR A 164 4.15 9.06 29.21
N LYS A 165 5.35 8.70 29.72
CA LYS A 165 6.08 9.52 30.68
C LYS A 165 6.55 10.84 30.05
N GLU A 166 7.02 10.79 28.80
CA GLU A 166 7.44 12.01 28.08
C GLU A 166 6.27 12.93 27.78
N ALA A 167 5.13 12.40 27.34
CA ALA A 167 3.91 13.18 27.10
C ALA A 167 3.42 13.88 28.38
N LEU A 168 3.42 13.19 29.53
CA LEU A 168 3.05 13.78 30.83
C LEU A 168 4.04 14.85 31.26
N LYS A 169 5.32 14.69 30.99
CA LYS A 169 6.35 15.68 31.28
C LYS A 169 6.15 16.95 30.44
N LEU A 170 5.88 16.82 29.13
CA LEU A 170 5.56 17.93 28.24
C LEU A 170 4.32 18.68 28.70
N LEU A 171 3.27 17.95 29.07
CA LEU A 171 2.03 18.55 29.58
C LEU A 171 2.30 19.33 30.89
N GLY A 172 3.08 18.75 31.81
CA GLY A 172 3.46 19.40 33.06
C GLY A 172 4.27 20.67 32.84
N ASN A 173 5.19 20.69 31.89
CA ASN A 173 5.96 21.87 31.54
C ASN A 173 5.06 22.98 30.96
N GLN A 174 4.17 22.64 30.01
CA GLN A 174 3.24 23.66 29.44
C GLN A 174 2.28 24.25 30.44
N LEU A 175 1.79 23.46 31.39
CA LEU A 175 0.89 23.96 32.44
C LEU A 175 1.65 24.71 33.56
N GLY A 176 2.94 24.39 33.77
CA GLY A 176 3.80 25.06 34.73
C GLY A 176 4.30 26.43 34.26
N GLU A 177 4.44 26.65 32.96
CA GLU A 177 4.83 27.95 32.37
C GLU A 177 3.65 28.94 32.25
N GLY A 178 2.41 28.50 32.43
CA GLY A 178 1.20 29.32 32.34
C GLY A 178 0.70 29.89 33.70
N VAL A 179 1.44 29.69 34.78
CA VAL A 179 1.07 30.11 36.16
C VAL A 179 2.16 31.02 36.78
N LEU A 180 2.53 32.08 36.06
CA LEU A 180 3.28 33.22 36.63
C LEU A 180 2.69 34.53 36.12
#